data_0010e60e7183dc98d34d932dd0f0ab75
#
_entry.id   0010e60e7183dc98d34d932dd0f0ab75
#
_cell.length_a   1.000
_cell.length_b   1.000
_cell.length_c   1.000
_cell.angle_alpha   90.00
_cell.angle_beta   90.00
_cell.angle_gamma   90.00
#
_symmetry.space_group_name_H-M   'P 1'
#
loop_
_entity.id
_entity.type
_entity.pdbx_description
1 polymer ?
#
loop_
_entity_poly.entity_id
_entity_poly.type
_entity_poly.pdbx_seq_one_letter_code
_entity_poly.pdbx_strand_id
1 'polypeptide(L)'
;TLEDKFYITTAVNNYWANIVDFSFSMALTPLSLAFGYLVILIGFSTNIYTLNYFKGEADETSFVFWLNAFIASMLTLVLSHNFYSIFLGWELIGLTSFFLINFWQAKRSTLKSSLKAFSFNLVSDIFLLIALVCFYRVSNTTDCDTFIYLAIWENLVESAQLQIGLISLALCASIKSVQIGGHLWLPD
;
A
#
# COMPACT_ATOMS: atom_id res chain seq x y z
N THR A 1 23.61 7.42 -11.39
CA THR A 1 24.48 7.43 -10.21
C THR A 1 23.68 6.93 -9.01
N LEU A 2 24.11 5.82 -8.40
CA LEU A 2 23.44 5.08 -7.30
C LEU A 2 23.65 5.73 -5.91
N GLU A 3 24.09 6.97 -5.84
CA GLU A 3 24.68 7.55 -4.63
C GLU A 3 23.72 8.33 -3.70
N ASP A 4 22.45 8.53 -4.08
CA ASP A 4 21.55 9.39 -3.29
C ASP A 4 20.37 8.62 -2.62
N LYS A 5 20.58 7.35 -2.27
CA LYS A 5 19.56 6.57 -1.54
C LYS A 5 19.90 6.54 -0.05
N PHE A 6 19.09 7.22 0.77
CA PHE A 6 19.14 7.06 2.23
C PHE A 6 18.24 5.88 2.63
N TYR A 7 18.82 4.87 3.27
CA TYR A 7 18.10 3.73 3.82
C TYR A 7 17.91 3.90 5.33
N ILE A 8 16.68 3.79 5.79
CA ILE A 8 16.39 3.64 7.21
C ILE A 8 15.94 2.20 7.40
N THR A 9 16.84 1.35 7.88
CA THR A 9 16.53 -0.03 8.23
C THR A 9 16.30 -0.13 9.72
N THR A 10 15.09 -0.44 10.15
CA THR A 10 14.82 -0.89 11.51
C THR A 10 14.82 -2.42 11.49
N ALA A 11 15.97 -3.03 11.72
CA ALA A 11 16.06 -4.45 11.99
C ALA A 11 15.41 -4.71 13.36
N VAL A 12 14.24 -5.32 13.38
CA VAL A 12 13.70 -5.90 14.60
C VAL A 12 14.49 -7.18 14.85
N ASN A 13 15.57 -7.07 15.63
CA ASN A 13 16.34 -8.22 16.10
C ASN A 13 15.46 -9.03 17.05
N ASN A 14 14.75 -10.01 16.52
CA ASN A 14 13.99 -10.96 17.29
C ASN A 14 14.57 -12.37 17.11
N TYR A 15 14.52 -13.17 18.15
CA TYR A 15 14.89 -14.59 18.21
C TYR A 15 14.23 -15.49 17.14
N TRP A 16 13.33 -14.95 16.34
CA TRP A 16 12.67 -15.59 15.19
C TRP A 16 13.38 -15.33 13.86
N ALA A 17 14.46 -14.55 13.83
CA ALA A 17 15.23 -14.17 12.64
C ALA A 17 15.87 -15.34 11.87
N ASN A 18 15.91 -16.51 12.45
CA ASN A 18 16.42 -17.71 11.76
C ASN A 18 15.40 -18.41 10.85
N ILE A 19 14.13 -17.95 10.82
CA ILE A 19 13.06 -18.57 10.02
C ILE A 19 12.58 -17.65 8.91
N VAL A 20 12.51 -16.33 9.16
CA VAL A 20 12.12 -15.30 8.17
C VAL A 20 12.82 -14.01 8.53
N ASP A 21 13.62 -13.46 7.63
CA ASP A 21 14.24 -12.13 7.78
C ASP A 21 13.15 -11.04 7.68
N PHE A 22 12.48 -10.78 8.79
CA PHE A 22 11.45 -9.76 8.90
C PHE A 22 12.13 -8.41 9.13
N SER A 23 12.58 -7.78 8.04
CA SER A 23 13.14 -6.42 8.08
C SER A 23 12.10 -5.43 7.56
N PHE A 24 11.88 -4.37 8.32
CA PHE A 24 11.09 -3.23 7.85
C PHE A 24 12.08 -2.18 7.33
N SER A 25 12.12 -1.99 6.00
CA SER A 25 13.04 -1.05 5.37
C SER A 25 12.28 0.04 4.61
N MET A 26 12.74 1.27 4.76
CA MET A 26 12.26 2.43 4.00
C MET A 26 13.41 2.99 3.18
N ALA A 27 13.15 3.39 1.93
CA ALA A 27 14.11 4.06 1.07
C ALA A 27 13.62 5.45 0.68
N LEU A 28 14.48 6.43 0.87
CA LEU A 28 14.27 7.79 0.40
C LEU A 28 14.92 7.94 -0.98
N THR A 29 14.15 7.68 -2.03
CA THR A 29 14.54 7.93 -3.40
C THR A 29 13.94 9.26 -3.89
N PRO A 30 14.47 9.92 -4.92
CA PRO A 30 13.85 11.12 -5.47
C PRO A 30 12.39 10.92 -5.87
N LEU A 31 12.06 9.72 -6.39
CA LEU A 31 10.70 9.35 -6.75
C LEU A 31 9.79 9.20 -5.52
N SER A 32 10.23 8.47 -4.51
CA SER A 32 9.45 8.27 -3.27
C SER A 32 9.26 9.59 -2.52
N LEU A 33 10.24 10.49 -2.54
CA LEU A 33 10.11 11.82 -1.95
C LEU A 33 9.10 12.69 -2.70
N ALA A 34 9.08 12.66 -4.05
CA ALA A 34 8.11 13.40 -4.85
C ALA A 34 6.68 12.94 -4.56
N PHE A 35 6.44 11.62 -4.54
CA PHE A 35 5.13 11.07 -4.17
C PHE A 35 4.78 11.33 -2.69
N GLY A 36 5.74 11.20 -1.78
CA GLY A 36 5.55 11.51 -0.36
C GLY A 36 5.13 12.97 -0.14
N TYR A 37 5.79 13.90 -0.83
CA TYR A 37 5.40 15.31 -0.81
C TYR A 37 3.97 15.52 -1.31
N LEU A 38 3.58 14.87 -2.40
CA LEU A 38 2.22 14.95 -2.93
C LEU A 38 1.18 14.42 -1.91
N VAL A 39 1.47 13.30 -1.28
CA VAL A 39 0.60 12.71 -0.23
C VAL A 39 0.44 13.67 0.95
N ILE A 40 1.53 14.29 1.41
CA ILE A 40 1.49 15.25 2.53
C ILE A 40 0.71 16.50 2.13
N LEU A 41 0.90 17.03 0.92
CA LEU A 41 0.22 18.22 0.43
C LEU A 41 -1.29 18.01 0.35
N ILE A 42 -1.74 16.89 -0.24
CA ILE A 42 -3.15 16.54 -0.31
C ILE A 42 -3.69 16.26 1.10
N GLY A 43 -2.96 15.53 1.92
CA GLY A 43 -3.34 15.22 3.30
C GLY A 43 -3.49 16.47 4.16
N PHE A 44 -2.62 17.43 4.03
CA PHE A 44 -2.73 18.73 4.72
C PHE A 44 -3.98 19.51 4.26
N SER A 45 -4.20 19.59 2.95
CA SER A 45 -5.36 20.28 2.40
C SER A 45 -6.68 19.66 2.86
N THR A 46 -6.77 18.33 2.87
CA THR A 46 -7.95 17.60 3.33
C THR A 46 -8.19 17.78 4.84
N ASN A 47 -7.13 17.77 5.65
CA ASN A 47 -7.24 18.06 7.09
C ASN A 47 -7.78 19.45 7.37
N ILE A 48 -7.31 20.49 6.67
CA ILE A 48 -7.85 21.87 6.81
C ILE A 48 -9.34 21.91 6.45
N TYR A 49 -9.73 21.25 5.37
CA TYR A 49 -11.14 21.17 4.96
C TYR A 49 -11.99 20.47 6.03
N THR A 50 -11.49 19.37 6.58
CA THR A 50 -12.18 18.56 7.60
C THR A 50 -12.48 19.36 8.86
N LEU A 51 -11.54 20.16 9.35
CA LEU A 51 -11.73 21.02 10.53
C LEU A 51 -12.93 21.97 10.40
N ASN A 52 -13.22 22.45 9.19
CA ASN A 52 -14.37 23.31 8.93
C ASN A 52 -15.66 22.53 8.67
N TYR A 53 -15.55 21.39 7.99
CA TYR A 53 -16.70 20.58 7.56
C TYR A 53 -17.36 19.84 8.74
N PHE A 54 -16.57 19.27 9.65
CA PHE A 54 -17.06 18.50 10.80
C PHE A 54 -17.20 19.31 12.09
N LYS A 55 -17.03 20.64 12.01
CA LYS A 55 -17.09 21.51 13.20
C LYS A 55 -18.42 21.36 13.95
N GLY A 56 -18.33 20.81 15.17
CA GLY A 56 -19.48 20.61 16.06
C GLY A 56 -20.18 19.24 15.93
N GLU A 57 -19.69 18.34 15.07
CA GLU A 57 -20.15 16.96 15.02
C GLU A 57 -19.49 16.13 16.15
N ALA A 58 -20.26 15.21 16.75
CA ALA A 58 -19.78 14.40 17.88
C ALA A 58 -18.61 13.47 17.51
N ASP A 59 -18.53 13.04 16.26
CA ASP A 59 -17.57 12.06 15.77
C ASP A 59 -16.38 12.67 15.00
N GLU A 60 -16.18 14.01 15.09
CA GLU A 60 -15.10 14.73 14.40
C GLU A 60 -13.73 14.11 14.67
N THR A 61 -13.42 13.81 15.93
CA THR A 61 -12.12 13.23 16.33
C THR A 61 -11.88 11.86 15.70
N SER A 62 -12.91 11.04 15.58
CA SER A 62 -12.82 9.71 14.96
C SER A 62 -12.54 9.81 13.46
N PHE A 63 -13.19 10.75 12.77
CA PHE A 63 -12.93 10.98 11.35
C PHE A 63 -11.51 11.44 11.08
N VAL A 64 -11.03 12.44 11.84
CA VAL A 64 -9.66 12.96 11.73
C VAL A 64 -8.63 11.88 12.03
N PHE A 65 -8.90 11.00 13.00
CA PHE A 65 -8.04 9.86 13.30
C PHE A 65 -7.90 8.92 12.09
N TRP A 66 -9.01 8.48 11.50
CA TRP A 66 -8.96 7.57 10.34
C TRP A 66 -8.37 8.23 9.11
N LEU A 67 -8.62 9.54 8.90
CA LEU A 67 -8.01 10.30 7.82
C LEU A 67 -6.47 10.36 7.96
N ASN A 68 -5.96 10.66 9.14
CA ASN A 68 -4.53 10.70 9.40
C ASN A 68 -3.90 9.29 9.35
N ALA A 69 -4.61 8.26 9.80
CA ALA A 69 -4.18 6.87 9.65
C ALA A 69 -4.07 6.47 8.17
N PHE A 70 -5.00 6.94 7.32
CA PHE A 70 -4.93 6.73 5.87
C PHE A 70 -3.71 7.42 5.25
N ILE A 71 -3.45 8.69 5.61
CA ILE A 71 -2.27 9.42 5.14
C ILE A 71 -0.98 8.73 5.57
N ALA A 72 -0.90 8.27 6.82
CA ALA A 72 0.24 7.53 7.34
C ALA A 72 0.46 6.22 6.59
N SER A 73 -0.61 5.46 6.31
CA SER A 73 -0.53 4.22 5.55
C SER A 73 -0.08 4.44 4.09
N MET A 74 -0.50 5.54 3.45
CA MET A 74 -0.01 5.94 2.13
C MET A 74 1.48 6.28 2.16
N LEU A 75 1.95 6.98 3.19
CA LEU A 75 3.38 7.28 3.35
C LEU A 75 4.19 6.00 3.59
N THR A 76 3.69 5.06 4.39
CA THR A 76 4.38 3.78 4.57
C THR A 76 4.50 3.01 3.26
N LEU A 77 3.47 3.03 2.40
CA LEU A 77 3.53 2.38 1.09
C LEU A 77 4.53 3.06 0.16
N VAL A 78 4.48 4.39 0.06
CA VAL A 78 5.33 5.17 -0.87
C VAL A 78 6.82 5.10 -0.49
N LEU A 79 7.13 5.03 0.80
CA LEU A 79 8.49 4.96 1.32
C LEU A 79 8.98 3.51 1.49
N SER A 80 8.14 2.52 1.24
CA SER A 80 8.49 1.11 1.41
C SER A 80 9.59 0.68 0.45
N HIS A 81 10.50 -0.16 0.94
CA HIS A 81 11.62 -0.71 0.17
C HIS A 81 11.69 -2.25 0.19
N ASN A 82 10.86 -2.87 1.01
CA ASN A 82 10.82 -4.30 1.20
C ASN A 82 9.40 -4.81 0.89
N PHE A 83 9.28 -6.05 0.42
CA PHE A 83 7.99 -6.68 0.12
C PHE A 83 7.03 -6.68 1.31
N TYR A 84 7.53 -6.85 2.54
CA TYR A 84 6.70 -6.80 3.76
C TYR A 84 6.14 -5.41 4.01
N SER A 85 6.95 -4.37 3.85
CA SER A 85 6.50 -2.99 4.06
C SER A 85 5.52 -2.53 2.99
N ILE A 86 5.70 -2.98 1.74
CA ILE A 86 4.74 -2.77 0.65
C ILE A 86 3.40 -3.42 1.01
N PHE A 87 3.41 -4.70 1.39
CA PHE A 87 2.21 -5.42 1.74
C PHE A 87 1.48 -4.77 2.92
N LEU A 88 2.22 -4.44 3.99
CA LEU A 88 1.65 -3.78 5.16
C LEU A 88 0.99 -2.43 4.81
N GLY A 89 1.69 -1.57 4.06
CA GLY A 89 1.14 -0.28 3.63
C GLY A 89 -0.12 -0.45 2.77
N TRP A 90 -0.11 -1.45 1.88
CA TRP A 90 -1.22 -1.75 1.00
C TRP A 90 -2.48 -2.20 1.75
N GLU A 91 -2.34 -3.09 2.72
CA GLU A 91 -3.41 -3.57 3.59
C GLU A 91 -3.97 -2.45 4.48
N LEU A 92 -3.09 -1.65 5.08
CA LEU A 92 -3.50 -0.53 5.94
C LEU A 92 -4.32 0.52 5.17
N ILE A 93 -3.99 0.79 3.90
CA ILE A 93 -4.79 1.67 3.04
C ILE A 93 -6.19 1.08 2.82
N GLY A 94 -6.28 -0.22 2.54
CA GLY A 94 -7.56 -0.90 2.38
C GLY A 94 -8.43 -0.81 3.63
N LEU A 95 -7.86 -1.08 4.79
CA LEU A 95 -8.53 -1.04 6.08
C LEU A 95 -8.97 0.38 6.47
N THR A 96 -8.09 1.36 6.37
CA THR A 96 -8.42 2.76 6.73
C THR A 96 -9.46 3.35 5.77
N SER A 97 -9.41 3.02 4.48
CA SER A 97 -10.43 3.44 3.51
C SER A 97 -11.81 2.83 3.84
N PHE A 98 -11.87 1.59 4.28
CA PHE A 98 -13.11 0.98 4.74
C PHE A 98 -13.76 1.76 5.88
N PHE A 99 -13.00 2.15 6.90
CA PHE A 99 -13.51 2.93 8.03
C PHE A 99 -13.94 4.34 7.60
N LEU A 100 -13.23 4.98 6.68
CA LEU A 100 -13.59 6.30 6.15
C LEU A 100 -14.89 6.26 5.34
N ILE A 101 -15.08 5.25 4.46
CA ILE A 101 -16.31 5.09 3.68
C ILE A 101 -17.50 4.78 4.60
N ASN A 102 -17.28 3.95 5.62
CA ASN A 102 -18.31 3.55 6.59
C ASN A 102 -18.46 4.54 7.75
N PHE A 103 -17.99 5.77 7.62
CA PHE A 103 -18.02 6.73 8.73
C PHE A 103 -19.46 7.00 9.22
N TRP A 104 -20.41 7.22 8.33
CA TRP A 104 -21.83 7.38 8.65
C TRP A 104 -22.54 6.04 8.85
N GLN A 105 -22.23 5.33 9.92
CA GLN A 105 -22.70 3.95 10.20
C GLN A 105 -24.24 3.82 10.28
N ALA A 106 -24.95 4.88 10.57
CA ALA A 106 -26.40 4.89 10.64
C ALA A 106 -27.09 4.68 9.27
N LYS A 107 -26.37 4.92 8.15
CA LYS A 107 -26.90 4.76 6.80
C LYS A 107 -26.58 3.38 6.25
N ARG A 108 -27.59 2.57 5.94
CA ARG A 108 -27.40 1.24 5.31
C ARG A 108 -26.69 1.30 3.93
N SER A 109 -26.81 2.42 3.23
CA SER A 109 -26.11 2.63 1.94
C SER A 109 -24.60 2.67 2.12
N THR A 110 -24.10 3.38 3.14
CA THR A 110 -22.66 3.49 3.40
C THR A 110 -22.03 2.16 3.79
N LEU A 111 -22.76 1.33 4.53
CA LEU A 111 -22.30 -0.04 4.86
C LEU A 111 -22.19 -0.91 3.61
N LYS A 112 -23.16 -0.81 2.68
CA LYS A 112 -23.11 -1.59 1.44
C LYS A 112 -21.94 -1.16 0.55
N SER A 113 -21.71 0.15 0.38
CA SER A 113 -20.61 0.67 -0.42
C SER A 113 -19.24 0.36 0.22
N SER A 114 -19.12 0.46 1.55
CA SER A 114 -17.87 0.11 2.23
C SER A 114 -17.54 -1.39 2.14
N LEU A 115 -18.54 -2.28 2.31
CA LEU A 115 -18.35 -3.72 2.13
C LEU A 115 -17.99 -4.07 0.68
N LYS A 116 -18.59 -3.39 -0.30
CA LYS A 116 -18.25 -3.57 -1.71
C LYS A 116 -16.82 -3.15 -1.97
N ALA A 117 -16.39 -1.96 -1.54
CA ALA A 117 -15.02 -1.49 -1.64
C ALA A 117 -14.02 -2.45 -0.97
N PHE A 118 -14.36 -2.94 0.24
CA PHE A 118 -13.53 -3.90 0.97
C PHE A 118 -13.38 -5.23 0.22
N SER A 119 -14.46 -5.75 -0.39
CA SER A 119 -14.42 -6.98 -1.18
C SER A 119 -13.48 -6.85 -2.39
N PHE A 120 -13.51 -5.72 -3.10
CA PHE A 120 -12.58 -5.45 -4.21
C PHE A 120 -11.14 -5.32 -3.73
N ASN A 121 -10.91 -4.68 -2.57
CA ASN A 121 -9.60 -4.61 -1.97
C ASN A 121 -9.06 -6.01 -1.63
N LEU A 122 -9.86 -6.90 -1.01
CA LEU A 122 -9.45 -8.28 -0.74
C LEU A 122 -9.02 -9.05 -2.00
N VAL A 123 -9.74 -8.87 -3.12
CA VAL A 123 -9.34 -9.48 -4.39
C VAL A 123 -8.00 -8.92 -4.87
N SER A 124 -7.80 -7.60 -4.76
CA SER A 124 -6.51 -6.96 -5.06
C SER A 124 -5.38 -7.52 -4.20
N ASP A 125 -5.61 -7.72 -2.90
CA ASP A 125 -4.63 -8.20 -1.93
C ASP A 125 -4.18 -9.64 -2.22
N ILE A 126 -5.10 -10.51 -2.68
CA ILE A 126 -4.77 -11.86 -3.16
C ILE A 126 -3.79 -11.79 -4.35
N PHE A 127 -4.04 -10.93 -5.33
CA PHE A 127 -3.14 -10.76 -6.47
C PHE A 127 -1.78 -10.19 -6.04
N LEU A 128 -1.75 -9.27 -5.06
CA LEU A 128 -0.50 -8.77 -4.50
C LEU A 128 0.31 -9.89 -3.84
N LEU A 129 -0.34 -10.72 -3.01
CA LEU A 129 0.32 -11.86 -2.37
C LEU A 129 0.91 -12.83 -3.39
N ILE A 130 0.17 -13.17 -4.45
CA ILE A 130 0.68 -14.02 -5.53
C ILE A 130 1.93 -13.40 -6.17
N ALA A 131 1.90 -12.09 -6.45
CA ALA A 131 3.04 -11.37 -7.01
C ALA A 131 4.26 -11.45 -6.10
N LEU A 132 4.11 -11.11 -4.82
CA LEU A 132 5.20 -11.12 -3.84
C LEU A 132 5.81 -12.52 -3.63
N VAL A 133 4.97 -13.56 -3.59
CA VAL A 133 5.45 -14.96 -3.50
C VAL A 133 6.22 -15.36 -4.74
N CYS A 134 5.76 -14.99 -5.94
CA CYS A 134 6.48 -15.26 -7.18
C CYS A 134 7.83 -14.55 -7.21
N PHE A 135 7.88 -13.27 -6.81
CA PHE A 135 9.11 -12.49 -6.76
C PHE A 135 10.11 -13.07 -5.76
N TYR A 136 9.64 -13.42 -4.55
CA TYR A 136 10.49 -14.06 -3.54
C TYR A 136 11.06 -15.39 -4.01
N ARG A 137 10.27 -16.24 -4.71
CA ARG A 137 10.73 -17.51 -5.23
C ARG A 137 11.81 -17.38 -6.31
N VAL A 138 11.77 -16.27 -7.07
CA VAL A 138 12.76 -16.02 -8.12
C VAL A 138 14.05 -15.46 -7.55
N SER A 139 13.98 -14.55 -6.58
CA SER A 139 15.15 -13.82 -6.07
C SER A 139 15.68 -14.32 -4.74
N ASN A 140 14.91 -15.10 -3.97
CA ASN A 140 15.18 -15.47 -2.58
C ASN A 140 15.47 -14.27 -1.65
N THR A 141 15.05 -13.07 -2.05
CA THR A 141 15.25 -11.84 -1.29
C THR A 141 13.92 -11.11 -1.15
N THR A 142 13.80 -10.31 -0.09
CA THR A 142 12.61 -9.48 0.17
C THR A 142 12.84 -8.02 -0.20
N ASP A 143 14.09 -7.63 -0.50
CA ASP A 143 14.47 -6.27 -0.86
C ASP A 143 14.16 -5.98 -2.33
N CYS A 144 13.53 -4.84 -2.61
CA CYS A 144 13.14 -4.47 -3.95
C CYS A 144 14.32 -4.21 -4.87
N ASP A 145 15.39 -3.56 -4.39
CA ASP A 145 16.57 -3.25 -5.21
C ASP A 145 17.34 -4.52 -5.60
N THR A 146 17.55 -5.43 -4.65
CA THR A 146 18.21 -6.71 -4.91
C THR A 146 17.40 -7.57 -5.87
N PHE A 147 16.05 -7.58 -5.73
CA PHE A 147 15.16 -8.24 -6.66
C PHE A 147 15.29 -7.67 -8.09
N ILE A 148 15.23 -6.35 -8.26
CA ILE A 148 15.33 -5.69 -9.57
C ILE A 148 16.70 -5.98 -10.20
N TYR A 149 17.77 -5.90 -9.40
CA TYR A 149 19.12 -6.20 -9.88
C TYR A 149 19.24 -7.63 -10.41
N LEU A 150 18.78 -8.63 -9.63
CA LEU A 150 18.81 -10.03 -10.02
C LEU A 150 17.94 -10.32 -11.25
N ALA A 151 16.74 -9.75 -11.30
CA ALA A 151 15.82 -9.92 -12.41
C ALA A 151 16.41 -9.43 -13.75
N ILE A 152 17.18 -8.34 -13.73
CA ILE A 152 17.83 -7.77 -14.92
C ILE A 152 19.11 -8.55 -15.26
N TRP A 153 19.95 -8.82 -14.26
CA TRP A 153 21.29 -9.40 -14.47
C TRP A 153 21.23 -10.86 -14.92
N GLU A 154 20.33 -11.64 -14.32
CA GLU A 154 20.21 -13.07 -14.63
C GLU A 154 19.25 -13.37 -15.79
N ASN A 155 18.75 -12.33 -16.50
CA ASN A 155 17.76 -12.47 -17.58
C ASN A 155 16.53 -13.30 -17.18
N LEU A 156 16.13 -13.24 -15.91
CA LEU A 156 14.99 -13.99 -15.36
C LEU A 156 13.63 -13.55 -15.94
N VAL A 157 13.62 -12.50 -16.78
CA VAL A 157 12.41 -11.95 -17.40
C VAL A 157 11.66 -13.01 -18.22
N GLU A 158 12.33 -14.00 -18.74
CA GLU A 158 11.72 -15.11 -19.48
C GLU A 158 11.14 -16.20 -18.58
N SER A 159 11.40 -16.16 -17.27
CA SER A 159 10.86 -17.16 -16.35
C SER A 159 9.34 -17.02 -16.21
N ALA A 160 8.63 -18.14 -16.37
CA ALA A 160 7.16 -18.15 -16.23
C ALA A 160 6.69 -17.63 -14.87
N GLN A 161 7.48 -17.86 -13.81
CA GLN A 161 7.17 -17.40 -12.46
C GLN A 161 7.21 -15.86 -12.36
N LEU A 162 8.22 -15.21 -12.95
CA LEU A 162 8.31 -13.76 -12.96
C LEU A 162 7.17 -13.14 -13.79
N GLN A 163 6.83 -13.74 -14.93
CA GLN A 163 5.73 -13.27 -15.77
C GLN A 163 4.38 -13.35 -15.03
N ILE A 164 4.10 -14.45 -14.32
CA ILE A 164 2.90 -14.59 -13.49
C ILE A 164 2.90 -13.52 -12.37
N GLY A 165 4.04 -13.28 -11.73
CA GLY A 165 4.18 -12.25 -10.70
C GLY A 165 3.89 -10.85 -11.25
N LEU A 166 4.41 -10.50 -12.41
CA LEU A 166 4.18 -9.19 -13.05
C LEU A 166 2.72 -9.00 -13.49
N ILE A 167 2.10 -10.04 -14.05
CA ILE A 167 0.68 -9.99 -14.44
C ILE A 167 -0.20 -9.83 -13.19
N SER A 168 0.06 -10.56 -12.12
CA SER A 168 -0.71 -10.44 -10.88
C SER A 168 -0.50 -9.08 -10.22
N LEU A 169 0.70 -8.51 -10.25
CA LEU A 169 0.94 -7.14 -9.77
C LEU A 169 0.16 -6.10 -10.59
N ALA A 170 0.14 -6.23 -11.92
CA ALA A 170 -0.63 -5.35 -12.80
C ALA A 170 -2.14 -5.43 -12.52
N LEU A 171 -2.68 -6.65 -12.30
CA LEU A 171 -4.08 -6.83 -11.93
C LEU A 171 -4.40 -6.22 -10.57
N CYS A 172 -3.55 -6.43 -9.57
CA CYS A 172 -3.66 -5.82 -8.26
C CYS A 172 -3.72 -4.28 -8.37
N ALA A 173 -2.77 -3.68 -9.08
CA ALA A 173 -2.72 -2.24 -9.27
C ALA A 173 -3.95 -1.70 -10.04
N SER A 174 -4.44 -2.42 -11.05
CA SER A 174 -5.61 -2.02 -11.84
C SER A 174 -6.90 -2.02 -11.02
N ILE A 175 -7.08 -2.98 -10.13
CA ILE A 175 -8.25 -3.04 -9.25
C ILE A 175 -8.22 -1.87 -8.26
N LYS A 176 -7.09 -1.61 -7.62
CA LYS A 176 -6.96 -0.54 -6.62
C LYS A 176 -7.00 0.87 -7.24
N SER A 177 -6.50 1.04 -8.47
CA SER A 177 -6.58 2.32 -9.21
C SER A 177 -7.88 2.52 -9.99
N VAL A 178 -8.89 1.67 -9.74
CA VAL A 178 -10.24 1.82 -10.31
C VAL A 178 -10.26 1.77 -11.84
N GLN A 179 -9.37 0.97 -12.43
CA GLN A 179 -9.33 0.80 -13.88
C GLN A 179 -10.41 -0.20 -14.37
N ILE A 180 -10.44 -0.46 -15.67
CA ILE A 180 -11.44 -1.31 -16.33
C ILE A 180 -11.51 -2.68 -15.63
N GLY A 181 -12.70 -3.04 -15.13
CA GLY A 181 -12.97 -4.23 -14.33
C GLY A 181 -12.98 -3.98 -12.81
N GLY A 182 -12.15 -3.09 -12.29
CA GLY A 182 -12.09 -2.72 -10.87
C GLY A 182 -12.90 -1.48 -10.47
N HIS A 183 -13.56 -0.79 -11.42
CA HIS A 183 -14.22 0.49 -11.18
C HIS A 183 -15.58 0.41 -10.47
N LEU A 184 -16.13 -0.79 -10.31
CA LEU A 184 -17.52 -1.00 -9.85
C LEU A 184 -17.78 -0.59 -8.39
N TRP A 185 -16.75 -0.39 -7.60
CA TRP A 185 -16.91 -0.02 -6.19
C TRP A 185 -16.90 1.49 -5.94
N LEU A 186 -16.28 2.29 -6.83
CA LEU A 186 -16.12 3.73 -6.61
C LEU A 186 -17.41 4.55 -6.79
N PRO A 187 -18.33 4.24 -7.73
CA PRO A 187 -19.53 5.05 -7.97
C PRO A 187 -20.60 4.95 -6.88
N ASP A 188 -20.56 3.92 -6.02
CA ASP A 188 -21.55 3.65 -4.97
C ASP A 188 -21.17 4.35 -3.66
#